data_13fea280851e59e5bf3f31eac58dc037
#
_entry.id   13fea280851e59e5bf3f31eac58dc037
#
_cell.length_a   1.000
_cell.length_b   1.000
_cell.length_c   1.000
_cell.angle_alpha   90.00
_cell.angle_beta   90.00
_cell.angle_gamma   90.00
#
_symmetry.space_group_name_H-M   'P 1'
#
loop_
_entity.id
_entity.type
_entity.pdbx_description
1 polymer ?
#
loop_
_entity_poly.entity_id
_entity_poly.type
_entity_poly.pdbx_seq_one_letter_code
_entity_poly.pdbx_strand_id
1 'polypeptide(L)'
;MAKLKKLVSNASLHTRVRLRVVPFDVPGHKRGRGNPELTAFLGQQCVGVDVNSMKPLDNLCHPVSVIREAEELAADAFGAAHAFLMVG
;
A
#
# COMPACT_ATOMS: atom_id res chain seq x y z
N MET A 1 3.75 5.37 -16.61
CA MET A 1 2.75 5.95 -15.67
C MET A 1 1.50 5.08 -15.52
N ALA A 2 0.84 4.64 -16.59
CA ALA A 2 -0.35 3.76 -16.50
C ALA A 2 -0.04 2.40 -15.85
N LYS A 3 1.10 1.77 -16.15
CA LYS A 3 1.56 0.53 -15.51
C LYS A 3 1.81 0.69 -14.01
N LEU A 4 2.42 1.79 -13.58
CA LEU A 4 2.69 2.09 -12.17
C LEU A 4 1.39 2.23 -11.36
N LYS A 5 0.42 3.01 -11.86
CA LYS A 5 -0.91 3.14 -11.25
C LYS A 5 -1.64 1.81 -11.16
N LYS A 6 -1.53 0.97 -12.18
CA LYS A 6 -2.17 -0.34 -12.22
C LYS A 6 -1.54 -1.34 -11.23
N LEU A 7 -0.22 -1.30 -11.05
CA LEU A 7 0.48 -2.15 -10.08
C LEU A 7 0.14 -1.78 -8.64
N VAL A 8 0.21 -0.50 -8.30
CA VAL A 8 -0.14 -0.02 -6.96
C VAL A 8 -1.62 -0.24 -6.64
N SER A 9 -2.52 0.00 -7.58
CA SER A 9 -3.96 -0.21 -7.37
C SER A 9 -4.34 -1.68 -7.29
N ASN A 10 -3.76 -2.55 -8.11
CA ASN A 10 -4.08 -3.97 -8.12
C ASN A 10 -3.52 -4.71 -6.91
N ALA A 11 -2.31 -4.40 -6.46
CA ALA A 11 -1.73 -5.00 -5.26
C ALA A 11 -2.58 -4.68 -4.03
N SER A 12 -3.00 -3.42 -3.86
CA SER A 12 -3.82 -3.02 -2.72
C SER A 12 -5.24 -3.59 -2.76
N LEU A 13 -5.87 -3.64 -3.93
CA LEU A 13 -7.26 -4.11 -4.09
C LEU A 13 -7.38 -5.63 -4.02
N HIS A 14 -6.48 -6.38 -4.64
CA HIS A 14 -6.52 -7.86 -4.59
C HIS A 14 -6.18 -8.43 -3.23
N THR A 15 -5.24 -7.81 -2.52
CA THR A 15 -4.86 -8.22 -1.16
C THR A 15 -5.99 -7.98 -0.17
N ARG A 16 -6.80 -6.94 -0.37
CA ARG A 16 -7.98 -6.64 0.46
C ARG A 16 -9.06 -7.71 0.43
N VAL A 17 -9.29 -8.31 -0.71
CA VAL A 17 -10.41 -9.24 -0.92
C VAL A 17 -10.05 -10.66 -0.50
N ARG A 18 -8.78 -11.05 -0.58
CA ARG A 18 -8.35 -12.45 -0.41
C ARG A 18 -7.74 -12.80 0.92
N LEU A 19 -7.20 -11.85 1.66
CA LEU A 19 -6.55 -12.12 2.95
C LEU A 19 -7.51 -11.89 4.11
N ARG A 20 -8.03 -12.98 4.66
CA ARG A 20 -8.72 -13.01 5.95
C ARG A 20 -7.69 -12.99 7.09
N VAL A 21 -6.90 -11.94 7.16
CA VAL A 21 -5.91 -11.74 8.21
C VAL A 21 -6.52 -10.89 9.31
N VAL A 22 -6.35 -11.31 10.56
CA VAL A 22 -6.70 -10.49 11.73
C VAL A 22 -5.57 -9.51 11.96
N PRO A 23 -5.80 -8.18 11.85
CA PRO A 23 -4.75 -7.19 11.99
C PRO A 23 -4.43 -6.92 13.46
N PHE A 24 -3.18 -7.14 13.85
CA PHE A 24 -2.62 -6.74 15.14
C PHE A 24 -1.60 -5.60 15.01
N ASP A 25 -1.34 -5.16 13.81
CA ASP A 25 -0.40 -4.11 13.43
C ASP A 25 -1.09 -2.73 13.36
N VAL A 26 -0.31 -1.70 13.14
CA VAL A 26 -0.83 -0.36 12.80
C VAL A 26 -1.32 -0.35 11.34
N PRO A 27 -2.25 0.52 10.97
CA PRO A 27 -2.88 1.56 11.77
C PRO A 27 -3.93 1.02 12.76
N GLY A 28 -4.06 1.72 13.91
CA GLY A 28 -4.95 1.31 15.00
C GLY A 28 -6.45 1.29 14.67
N HIS A 29 -6.89 2.01 13.63
CA HIS A 29 -8.28 1.99 13.19
C HIS A 29 -8.73 0.67 12.57
N LYS A 30 -7.81 -0.27 12.29
CA LYS A 30 -8.11 -1.62 11.81
C LYS A 30 -9.08 -1.64 10.63
N ARG A 31 -8.74 -0.92 9.55
CA ARG A 31 -9.59 -0.72 8.37
C ARG A 31 -10.94 -0.06 8.68
N GLY A 32 -10.94 0.81 9.69
CA GLY A 32 -12.09 1.57 10.13
C GLY A 32 -12.90 0.96 11.27
N ARG A 33 -12.68 -0.29 11.64
CA ARG A 33 -13.43 -0.96 12.73
C ARG A 33 -13.11 -0.40 14.11
N GLY A 34 -11.86 0.02 14.32
CA GLY A 34 -11.37 0.53 15.60
C GLY A 34 -11.68 2.00 15.86
N ASN A 35 -12.16 2.74 14.84
CA ASN A 35 -12.49 4.16 14.99
C ASN A 35 -13.65 4.56 14.08
N PRO A 36 -14.90 4.44 14.55
CA PRO A 36 -16.10 4.81 13.79
C PRO A 36 -16.16 6.28 13.40
N GLU A 37 -15.66 7.19 14.24
CA GLU A 37 -15.64 8.64 13.94
C GLU A 37 -14.71 8.95 12.76
N LEU A 38 -13.53 8.36 12.74
CA LEU A 38 -12.58 8.50 11.63
C LEU A 38 -13.18 7.92 10.34
N THR A 39 -13.86 6.79 10.44
CA THR A 39 -14.52 6.16 9.29
C THR A 39 -15.65 7.03 8.73
N ALA A 40 -16.43 7.66 9.60
CA ALA A 40 -17.49 8.60 9.20
C ALA A 40 -16.92 9.85 8.54
N PHE A 41 -15.78 10.34 9.01
CA PHE A 41 -15.11 11.53 8.46
C PHE A 41 -14.43 11.27 7.13
N LEU A 42 -13.63 10.21 7.01
CA LEU A 42 -12.82 9.90 5.83
C LEU A 42 -13.53 9.01 4.80
N GLY A 43 -14.53 8.26 5.21
CA GLY A 43 -15.21 7.27 4.40
C GLY A 43 -14.58 5.87 4.49
N GLN A 44 -15.41 4.85 4.37
CA GLN A 44 -15.02 3.44 4.50
C GLN A 44 -13.99 3.02 3.44
N GLN A 45 -14.07 3.55 2.23
CA GLN A 45 -13.11 3.21 1.18
C GLN A 45 -11.71 3.74 1.50
N CYS A 46 -11.61 4.96 2.02
CA CYS A 46 -10.34 5.58 2.40
C CYS A 46 -9.65 4.79 3.53
N VAL A 47 -10.33 4.61 4.66
CA VAL A 47 -9.75 3.87 5.81
C VAL A 47 -9.54 2.39 5.50
N GLY A 48 -10.31 1.84 4.59
CA GLY A 48 -10.20 0.45 4.18
C GLY A 48 -8.95 0.13 3.37
N VAL A 49 -8.31 1.10 2.72
CA VAL A 49 -7.06 0.93 1.97
C VAL A 49 -5.82 1.35 2.75
N ASP A 50 -6.02 1.96 3.91
CA ASP A 50 -4.93 2.34 4.80
C ASP A 50 -4.43 1.10 5.55
N VAL A 51 -3.30 0.60 5.11
CA VAL A 51 -2.65 -0.62 5.61
C VAL A 51 -1.15 -0.41 5.73
N ASN A 52 -0.54 -1.10 6.66
CA ASN A 52 0.91 -1.07 6.87
C ASN A 52 1.62 -2.13 5.99
N SER A 53 2.93 -2.18 6.12
CA SER A 53 3.76 -3.22 5.52
C SER A 53 3.29 -4.60 5.94
N MET A 54 3.05 -5.45 4.97
CA MET A 54 2.73 -6.86 5.19
C MET A 54 3.29 -7.68 4.02
N LYS A 55 3.51 -8.94 4.24
CA LYS A 55 4.16 -9.81 3.27
C LYS A 55 3.64 -9.66 1.83
N PRO A 56 2.32 -9.56 1.56
CA PRO A 56 1.82 -9.37 0.20
C PRO A 56 1.93 -7.94 -0.34
N LEU A 57 2.17 -6.94 0.51
CA LEU A 57 2.25 -5.52 0.16
C LEU A 57 3.67 -4.98 0.19
N ASP A 58 4.65 -5.85 0.47
CA ASP A 58 6.05 -5.46 0.60
C ASP A 58 6.36 -4.62 1.85
N ASN A 59 7.60 -4.21 1.98
CA ASN A 59 8.10 -3.37 3.07
C ASN A 59 8.89 -2.20 2.50
N LEU A 60 8.46 -0.98 2.80
CA LEU A 60 9.10 0.23 2.28
C LEU A 60 10.58 0.36 2.73
N CYS A 61 10.90 -0.10 3.93
CA CYS A 61 12.28 -0.05 4.44
C CYS A 61 13.22 -1.08 3.79
N HIS A 62 12.66 -2.13 3.23
CA HIS A 62 13.39 -3.19 2.52
C HIS A 62 12.52 -3.79 1.41
N PRO A 63 12.36 -3.04 0.30
CA PRO A 63 11.50 -3.48 -0.80
C PRO A 63 12.06 -4.72 -1.49
N VAL A 64 11.22 -5.74 -1.67
CA VAL A 64 11.57 -7.01 -2.33
C VAL A 64 10.54 -7.45 -3.36
N SER A 65 9.37 -6.83 -3.41
CA SER A 65 8.28 -7.22 -4.31
C SER A 65 7.61 -6.01 -4.99
N VAL A 66 6.38 -5.69 -4.69
CA VAL A 66 5.59 -4.67 -5.41
C VAL A 66 6.14 -3.25 -5.28
N ILE A 67 6.72 -2.90 -4.14
CA ILE A 67 7.36 -1.58 -3.95
C ILE A 67 8.65 -1.53 -4.76
N ARG A 68 9.45 -2.58 -4.72
CA ARG A 68 10.68 -2.67 -5.53
C ARG A 68 10.38 -2.57 -7.02
N GLU A 69 9.37 -3.28 -7.49
CA GLU A 69 8.95 -3.20 -8.89
C GLU A 69 8.51 -1.76 -9.27
N ALA A 70 7.82 -1.07 -8.38
CA ALA A 70 7.45 0.33 -8.58
C ALA A 70 8.67 1.26 -8.65
N GLU A 71 9.67 1.05 -7.81
CA GLU A 71 10.94 1.78 -7.84
C GLU A 71 11.72 1.53 -9.14
N GLU A 72 11.81 0.29 -9.59
CA GLU A 72 12.45 -0.07 -10.85
C GLU A 72 11.77 0.57 -12.07
N LEU A 73 10.43 0.56 -12.10
CA LEU A 73 9.66 1.24 -13.14
C LEU A 73 9.81 2.77 -13.11
N ALA A 74 9.93 3.34 -11.94
CA ALA A 74 10.20 4.77 -11.79
C ALA A 74 11.62 5.12 -12.29
N ALA A 75 12.62 4.33 -11.93
CA ALA A 75 13.99 4.51 -12.41
C ALA A 75 14.05 4.45 -13.94
N ASP A 76 13.39 3.47 -14.54
CA ASP A 76 13.30 3.33 -16.00
C ASP A 76 12.61 4.54 -16.65
N ALA A 77 11.49 4.99 -16.10
CA ALA A 77 10.72 6.11 -16.63
C ALA A 77 11.50 7.45 -16.61
N PHE A 78 12.36 7.64 -15.62
CA PHE A 78 13.20 8.84 -15.49
C PHE A 78 14.63 8.67 -16.03
N GLY A 79 14.98 7.51 -16.54
CA GLY A 79 16.35 7.22 -17.02
C GLY A 79 17.39 7.25 -15.90
N ALA A 80 17.00 6.92 -14.69
CA ALA A 80 17.85 6.92 -13.50
C ALA A 80 18.42 5.52 -13.22
N ALA A 81 19.58 5.46 -12.56
CA ALA A 81 20.16 4.19 -12.12
C ALA A 81 19.31 3.52 -11.02
N HIS A 82 18.75 4.33 -10.12
CA HIS A 82 17.89 3.89 -9.04
C HIS A 82 16.80 4.93 -8.76
N ALA A 83 15.67 4.47 -8.24
CA ALA A 83 14.62 5.30 -7.64
C ALA A 83 14.23 4.71 -6.29
N PHE A 84 13.88 5.57 -5.34
CA PHE A 84 13.48 5.17 -3.99
C PHE A 84 12.17 5.86 -3.62
N LEU A 85 11.21 5.08 -3.13
CA LEU A 85 9.99 5.63 -2.53
C LEU A 85 10.28 6.02 -1.08
N MET A 86 10.04 7.28 -0.76
CA MET A 86 10.29 7.83 0.57
C MET A 86 8.99 8.34 1.17
N VAL A 87 8.86 8.21 2.49
CA VAL A 87 7.87 8.95 3.29
C VAL A 87 8.50 10.25 3.74
N GLY A 88 7.87 11.33 3.33
CA GLY A 88 8.39 12.66 3.62
C GLY A 88 7.44 13.54 4.38
#